data_6e7ddd36ba5216b2da1667eba0fe640e
#
_entry.id   6e7ddd36ba5216b2da1667eba0fe640e
#
_cell.length_a   1.000
_cell.length_b   1.000
_cell.length_c   1.000
_cell.angle_alpha   90.00
_cell.angle_beta   90.00
_cell.angle_gamma   90.00
#
_symmetry.space_group_name_H-M   'P 1'
#
loop_
_entity.id
_entity.type
_entity.pdbx_description
1 polymer ?
#
loop_
_entity_poly.entity_id
_entity_poly.type
_entity_poly.pdbx_seq_one_letter_code
_entity_poly.pdbx_strand_id
1 'polypeptide(L)'
;FGGGEETKGSVDNKVRKLISSIADFHFVSSQKYKSNLIKMGILKNKIFNVGTLSINKRMIFNKKKSYFSKLKNKNLVSLTYHPVNIDTQISEIKQIQIILDSLNEFGDEIFTIINAPGYEKNSNKVISFIKKWAHKNVNFKFYKSLGISKYSDLLKNSKFLIGNSSSGVIMAPFFKIPSINIGNRQEG
;
A
#
# COMPACT_ATOMS: atom_id res chain seq x y z
N PHE A 1 8.82 -0.72 -16.94
CA PHE A 1 7.94 -1.67 -16.27
C PHE A 1 6.69 -0.95 -15.76
N GLY A 2 5.51 -1.56 -15.85
CA GLY A 2 4.22 -0.90 -15.66
C GLY A 2 3.68 -0.33 -16.97
N GLY A 3 2.76 0.62 -16.89
CA GLY A 3 2.07 1.20 -18.04
C GLY A 3 0.69 0.60 -18.27
N GLY A 4 -0.19 1.39 -18.87
CA GLY A 4 -1.60 1.03 -19.04
C GLY A 4 -2.41 1.04 -17.73
N GLU A 5 -1.78 1.28 -16.59
CA GLU A 5 -2.44 1.47 -15.31
C GLU A 5 -3.05 2.87 -15.23
N GLU A 6 -4.27 2.95 -14.75
CA GLU A 6 -4.94 4.21 -14.44
C GLU A 6 -5.42 4.18 -12.98
N THR A 7 -5.01 5.20 -12.22
CA THR A 7 -5.45 5.40 -10.83
C THR A 7 -6.13 6.74 -10.76
N LYS A 8 -7.42 6.77 -10.48
CA LYS A 8 -8.18 8.02 -10.43
C LYS A 8 -7.53 8.99 -9.43
N GLY A 9 -7.43 10.26 -9.83
CA GLY A 9 -6.86 11.32 -8.98
C GLY A 9 -5.33 11.29 -8.83
N SER A 10 -4.61 10.40 -9.48
CA SER A 10 -3.14 10.38 -9.44
C SER A 10 -2.51 11.26 -10.53
N VAL A 11 -1.62 12.16 -10.13
CA VAL A 11 -0.78 12.94 -11.05
C VAL A 11 0.13 12.02 -11.88
N ASP A 12 0.48 10.86 -11.33
CA ASP A 12 1.34 9.86 -11.97
C ASP A 12 0.78 9.33 -13.29
N ASN A 13 -0.55 9.39 -13.50
CA ASN A 13 -1.16 8.91 -14.75
C ASN A 13 -0.63 9.62 -15.98
N LYS A 14 -0.42 10.96 -15.90
CA LYS A 14 0.17 11.74 -17.00
C LYS A 14 1.60 11.31 -17.29
N VAL A 15 2.39 11.15 -16.23
CA VAL A 15 3.79 10.71 -16.32
C VAL A 15 3.88 9.28 -16.87
N ARG A 16 3.03 8.36 -16.40
CA ARG A 16 2.97 6.98 -16.92
C ARG A 16 2.63 6.94 -18.41
N LYS A 17 1.65 7.75 -18.86
CA LYS A 17 1.29 7.83 -20.29
C LYS A 17 2.46 8.34 -21.14
N LEU A 18 3.15 9.39 -20.68
CA LEU A 18 4.33 9.92 -21.36
C LEU A 18 5.45 8.87 -21.45
N ILE A 19 5.78 8.21 -20.34
CA ILE A 19 6.79 7.14 -20.33
C ILE A 19 6.37 6.00 -21.28
N SER A 20 5.09 5.63 -21.28
CA SER A 20 4.58 4.57 -22.17
C SER A 20 4.67 4.95 -23.63
N SER A 21 4.55 6.23 -24.01
CA SER A 21 4.64 6.66 -25.41
C SER A 21 6.07 6.64 -25.96
N ILE A 22 7.10 6.71 -25.12
CA ILE A 22 8.51 6.73 -25.53
C ILE A 22 9.24 5.40 -25.30
N ALA A 23 8.64 4.46 -24.57
CA ALA A 23 9.27 3.17 -24.27
C ALA A 23 9.18 2.19 -25.45
N ASP A 24 10.26 1.47 -25.72
CA ASP A 24 10.30 0.45 -26.78
C ASP A 24 9.54 -0.83 -26.40
N PHE A 25 9.60 -1.23 -25.14
CA PHE A 25 8.97 -2.45 -24.63
C PHE A 25 8.21 -2.18 -23.34
N HIS A 26 7.10 -2.90 -23.17
CA HIS A 26 6.21 -2.76 -22.04
C HIS A 26 6.03 -4.09 -21.31
N PHE A 27 6.27 -4.09 -20.01
CA PHE A 27 6.02 -5.24 -19.13
C PHE A 27 4.90 -4.88 -18.16
N VAL A 28 3.73 -5.42 -18.38
CA VAL A 28 2.52 -5.07 -17.62
C VAL A 28 2.15 -6.14 -16.60
N SER A 29 1.39 -5.73 -15.57
CA SER A 29 1.01 -6.62 -14.47
C SER A 29 -0.31 -7.36 -14.73
N SER A 30 -1.10 -6.97 -15.73
CA SER A 30 -2.38 -7.61 -16.03
C SER A 30 -2.77 -7.51 -17.49
N GLN A 31 -3.71 -8.36 -17.90
CA GLN A 31 -4.29 -8.33 -19.24
C GLN A 31 -5.07 -7.03 -19.51
N LYS A 32 -5.73 -6.47 -18.50
CA LYS A 32 -6.40 -5.16 -18.58
C LYS A 32 -5.43 -4.07 -19.02
N TYR A 33 -4.26 -4.01 -18.40
CA TYR A 33 -3.24 -2.99 -18.71
C TYR A 33 -2.59 -3.21 -20.06
N LYS A 34 -2.42 -4.47 -20.50
CA LYS A 34 -2.03 -4.78 -21.88
C LYS A 34 -3.04 -4.23 -22.88
N SER A 35 -4.33 -4.44 -22.64
CA SER A 35 -5.39 -3.93 -23.50
C SER A 35 -5.43 -2.40 -23.53
N ASN A 36 -5.17 -1.73 -22.41
CA ASN A 36 -5.11 -0.28 -22.35
C ASN A 36 -3.95 0.29 -23.19
N LEU A 37 -2.78 -0.34 -23.16
CA LEU A 37 -1.63 0.08 -23.98
C LEU A 37 -1.90 -0.13 -25.47
N ILE A 38 -2.58 -1.23 -25.85
CA ILE A 38 -3.00 -1.45 -27.24
C ILE A 38 -3.94 -0.34 -27.71
N LYS A 39 -4.91 0.07 -26.86
CA LYS A 39 -5.82 1.19 -27.16
C LYS A 39 -5.08 2.52 -27.29
N MET A 40 -3.92 2.67 -26.67
CA MET A 40 -3.03 3.83 -26.82
C MET A 40 -2.18 3.78 -28.11
N GLY A 41 -2.32 2.73 -28.93
CA GLY A 41 -1.57 2.56 -30.18
C GLY A 41 -0.25 1.79 -30.05
N ILE A 42 0.05 1.23 -28.88
CA ILE A 42 1.28 0.44 -28.71
C ILE A 42 1.12 -0.93 -29.36
N LEU A 43 2.12 -1.34 -30.13
CA LEU A 43 2.10 -2.62 -30.85
C LEU A 43 2.05 -3.81 -29.89
N LYS A 44 1.14 -4.77 -30.16
CA LYS A 44 0.89 -5.94 -29.30
C LYS A 44 2.13 -6.78 -29.03
N ASN A 45 3.05 -6.89 -29.99
CA ASN A 45 4.30 -7.64 -29.88
C ASN A 45 5.35 -6.94 -29.01
N LYS A 46 5.16 -5.68 -28.65
CA LYS A 46 6.00 -4.92 -27.71
C LYS A 46 5.48 -4.95 -26.27
N ILE A 47 4.36 -5.62 -25.99
CA ILE A 47 3.70 -5.63 -24.69
C ILE A 47 3.68 -7.06 -24.12
N PHE A 48 4.33 -7.25 -22.98
CA PHE A 48 4.46 -8.53 -22.28
C PHE A 48 3.69 -8.48 -20.96
N ASN A 49 2.73 -9.38 -20.76
CA ASN A 49 2.06 -9.53 -19.47
C ASN A 49 2.90 -10.48 -18.60
N VAL A 50 3.57 -9.95 -17.60
CA VAL A 50 4.52 -10.67 -16.74
C VAL A 50 4.10 -10.72 -15.27
N GLY A 51 2.92 -10.15 -14.96
CA GLY A 51 2.45 -10.03 -13.59
C GLY A 51 3.10 -8.87 -12.84
N THR A 52 2.77 -8.74 -11.55
CA THR A 52 3.30 -7.67 -10.73
C THR A 52 4.67 -7.99 -10.14
N LEU A 53 5.60 -7.03 -10.21
CA LEU A 53 6.92 -7.14 -9.56
C LEU A 53 6.85 -7.11 -8.04
N SER A 54 5.77 -6.53 -7.50
CA SER A 54 5.59 -6.42 -6.04
C SER A 54 5.46 -7.77 -5.35
N ILE A 55 5.18 -8.84 -6.12
CA ILE A 55 5.03 -10.20 -5.61
C ILE A 55 6.18 -11.06 -6.14
N ASN A 56 7.20 -11.25 -5.33
CA ASN A 56 8.32 -12.13 -5.65
C ASN A 56 8.24 -13.40 -4.81
N LYS A 57 8.44 -14.58 -5.44
CA LYS A 57 8.49 -15.88 -4.74
C LYS A 57 9.47 -15.90 -3.56
N ARG A 58 10.60 -15.18 -3.66
CA ARG A 58 11.56 -15.05 -2.55
C ARG A 58 10.97 -14.40 -1.29
N MET A 59 9.97 -13.53 -1.44
CA MET A 59 9.25 -12.91 -0.32
C MET A 59 8.41 -13.93 0.46
N ILE A 60 7.89 -14.93 -0.25
CA ILE A 60 6.99 -15.95 0.31
C ILE A 60 7.79 -17.02 1.07
N PHE A 61 8.91 -17.43 0.47
CA PHE A 61 9.68 -18.59 0.91
C PHE A 61 10.83 -18.27 1.88
N ASN A 62 10.96 -17.01 2.29
CA ASN A 62 11.98 -16.68 3.29
C ASN A 62 11.59 -17.32 4.63
N LYS A 63 12.07 -18.54 4.87
CA LYS A 63 11.85 -19.34 6.10
C LYS A 63 12.58 -18.77 7.33
N LYS A 64 13.12 -17.56 7.25
CA LYS A 64 13.74 -16.91 8.40
C LYS A 64 12.70 -16.67 9.48
N LYS A 65 13.17 -16.70 10.74
CA LYS A 65 12.37 -16.42 11.94
C LYS A 65 11.44 -15.22 11.74
N SER A 66 10.15 -15.37 12.03
CA SER A 66 9.20 -14.28 11.91
C SER A 66 9.62 -13.09 12.76
N TYR A 67 9.65 -11.90 12.13
CA TYR A 67 9.99 -10.64 12.81
C TYR A 67 8.96 -10.25 13.87
N PHE A 68 7.73 -10.71 13.70
CA PHE A 68 6.60 -10.43 14.58
C PHE A 68 6.18 -11.63 15.44
N SER A 69 7.06 -12.64 15.56
CA SER A 69 6.77 -13.86 16.35
C SER A 69 6.40 -13.59 17.80
N LYS A 70 6.96 -12.56 18.42
CA LYS A 70 6.63 -12.14 19.79
C LYS A 70 5.19 -11.58 19.92
N LEU A 71 4.57 -11.20 18.82
CA LEU A 71 3.22 -10.65 18.76
C LEU A 71 2.18 -11.66 18.27
N LYS A 72 2.54 -12.96 18.16
CA LYS A 72 1.64 -14.01 17.65
C LYS A 72 0.33 -14.13 18.43
N ASN A 73 0.36 -13.80 19.71
CA ASN A 73 -0.83 -13.86 20.59
C ASN A 73 -1.71 -12.61 20.49
N LYS A 74 -1.31 -11.61 19.68
CA LYS A 74 -2.09 -10.40 19.41
C LYS A 74 -2.68 -10.48 18.00
N ASN A 75 -3.87 -9.94 17.80
CA ASN A 75 -4.44 -9.76 16.48
C ASN A 75 -3.71 -8.60 15.78
N LEU A 76 -2.74 -8.93 14.92
CA LEU A 76 -1.96 -7.92 14.20
C LEU A 76 -2.79 -7.22 13.14
N VAL A 77 -2.68 -5.92 13.07
CA VAL A 77 -3.26 -5.06 12.03
C VAL A 77 -2.13 -4.31 11.32
N SER A 78 -2.15 -4.31 9.99
CA SER A 78 -1.23 -3.51 9.19
C SER A 78 -1.91 -2.22 8.75
N LEU A 79 -1.38 -1.06 9.12
CA LEU A 79 -1.87 0.25 8.69
C LEU A 79 -0.84 0.93 7.79
N THR A 80 -1.27 1.32 6.59
CA THR A 80 -0.49 2.20 5.70
C THR A 80 -1.40 3.25 5.09
N TYR A 81 -1.23 4.50 5.53
CA TYR A 81 -2.01 5.63 5.05
C TYR A 81 -1.11 6.65 4.36
N HIS A 82 -1.45 7.02 3.13
CA HIS A 82 -0.80 8.06 2.35
C HIS A 82 -1.65 9.33 2.39
N PRO A 83 -1.05 10.51 2.67
CA PRO A 83 -1.78 11.76 2.61
C PRO A 83 -2.41 11.98 1.23
N VAL A 84 -3.69 12.31 1.19
CA VAL A 84 -4.42 12.59 -0.05
C VAL A 84 -5.08 13.94 0.09
N ASN A 85 -4.78 14.83 -0.84
CA ASN A 85 -5.27 16.20 -0.83
C ASN A 85 -6.30 16.41 -1.96
N ILE A 86 -7.04 15.37 -2.32
CA ILE A 86 -7.98 15.42 -3.42
C ILE A 86 -9.40 15.51 -2.84
N ASP A 87 -10.04 16.64 -3.01
CA ASP A 87 -11.47 16.90 -2.76
C ASP A 87 -12.01 16.50 -1.37
N THR A 88 -11.17 16.58 -0.33
CA THR A 88 -11.61 16.32 1.03
C THR A 88 -11.77 17.61 1.83
N GLN A 89 -12.92 17.78 2.49
CA GLN A 89 -13.18 18.91 3.40
C GLN A 89 -12.39 18.82 4.71
N ILE A 90 -11.70 17.70 4.96
CA ILE A 90 -10.94 17.44 6.18
C ILE A 90 -9.44 17.27 5.90
N SER A 91 -8.60 17.82 6.77
CA SER A 91 -7.15 17.75 6.63
C SER A 91 -6.63 16.32 6.73
N GLU A 92 -5.46 16.05 6.11
CA GLU A 92 -4.79 14.74 6.14
C GLU A 92 -4.51 14.27 7.58
N ILE A 93 -4.22 15.21 8.48
CA ILE A 93 -4.03 14.92 9.91
C ILE A 93 -5.34 14.43 10.53
N LYS A 94 -6.46 15.09 10.22
CA LYS A 94 -7.76 14.67 10.74
C LYS A 94 -8.19 13.31 10.19
N GLN A 95 -7.90 13.03 8.92
CA GLN A 95 -8.17 11.74 8.30
C GLN A 95 -7.42 10.60 9.02
N ILE A 96 -6.09 10.74 9.20
CA ILE A 96 -5.31 9.71 9.90
C ILE A 96 -5.67 9.62 11.37
N GLN A 97 -6.03 10.73 12.03
CA GLN A 97 -6.49 10.73 13.41
C GLN A 97 -7.74 9.86 13.57
N ILE A 98 -8.75 10.04 12.71
CA ILE A 98 -9.98 9.24 12.73
C ILE A 98 -9.64 7.74 12.63
N ILE A 99 -8.75 7.35 11.73
CA ILE A 99 -8.35 5.95 11.56
C ILE A 99 -7.69 5.42 12.84
N LEU A 100 -6.78 6.19 13.42
CA LEU A 100 -6.05 5.79 14.63
C LEU A 100 -6.96 5.70 15.85
N ASP A 101 -7.87 6.67 16.01
CA ASP A 101 -8.84 6.68 17.10
C ASP A 101 -9.79 5.47 16.99
N SER A 102 -10.32 5.19 15.80
CA SER A 102 -11.17 4.01 15.56
C SER A 102 -10.45 2.69 15.85
N LEU A 103 -9.17 2.57 15.47
CA LEU A 103 -8.39 1.37 15.79
C LEU A 103 -8.09 1.28 17.30
N ASN A 104 -7.95 2.41 17.98
CA ASN A 104 -7.69 2.44 19.42
C ASN A 104 -8.88 2.00 20.27
N GLU A 105 -10.12 2.10 19.75
CA GLU A 105 -11.33 1.61 20.42
C GLU A 105 -11.29 0.09 20.66
N PHE A 106 -10.52 -0.67 19.87
CA PHE A 106 -10.32 -2.11 20.08
C PHE A 106 -9.41 -2.45 21.25
N GLY A 107 -8.74 -1.45 21.84
CA GLY A 107 -7.88 -1.64 23.00
C GLY A 107 -6.85 -2.75 22.83
N ASP A 108 -6.83 -3.70 23.77
CA ASP A 108 -5.87 -4.81 23.77
C ASP A 108 -6.20 -5.96 22.79
N GLU A 109 -7.35 -5.92 22.14
CA GLU A 109 -7.76 -6.95 21.18
C GLU A 109 -6.88 -6.96 19.93
N ILE A 110 -6.37 -5.79 19.52
CA ILE A 110 -5.51 -5.66 18.34
C ILE A 110 -4.15 -5.03 18.69
N PHE A 111 -3.16 -5.28 17.84
CA PHE A 111 -1.89 -4.59 17.85
C PHE A 111 -1.59 -4.05 16.45
N THR A 112 -1.50 -2.74 16.31
CA THR A 112 -1.38 -2.08 15.02
C THR A 112 0.07 -1.73 14.70
N ILE A 113 0.57 -2.25 13.59
CA ILE A 113 1.85 -1.87 13.00
C ILE A 113 1.59 -0.83 11.92
N ILE A 114 2.11 0.36 12.12
CA ILE A 114 1.98 1.48 11.19
C ILE A 114 3.24 1.60 10.35
N ASN A 115 3.12 1.46 9.04
CA ASN A 115 4.19 1.74 8.09
C ASN A 115 4.04 3.18 7.57
N ALA A 116 5.16 3.92 7.52
CA ALA A 116 5.13 5.31 7.05
C ALA A 116 4.57 5.42 5.63
N PRO A 117 3.88 6.53 5.30
CA PRO A 117 3.57 6.89 3.92
C PRO A 117 4.83 7.09 3.08
N GLY A 118 4.65 7.13 1.75
CA GLY A 118 5.71 7.51 0.81
C GLY A 118 6.08 9.00 0.89
N TYR A 119 6.65 9.50 -0.21
CA TYR A 119 7.13 10.88 -0.31
C TYR A 119 6.06 11.85 -0.87
N GLU A 120 4.81 11.65 -0.53
CA GLU A 120 3.73 12.56 -0.93
C GLU A 120 3.85 13.91 -0.19
N LYS A 121 3.24 14.95 -0.78
CA LYS A 121 3.11 16.27 -0.14
C LYS A 121 2.50 16.09 1.26
N ASN A 122 3.01 16.82 2.25
CA ASN A 122 2.62 16.75 3.66
C ASN A 122 2.94 15.44 4.41
N SER A 123 3.61 14.46 3.79
CA SER A 123 3.99 13.20 4.46
C SER A 123 4.74 13.42 5.77
N ASN A 124 5.64 14.41 5.84
CA ASN A 124 6.40 14.70 7.06
C ASN A 124 5.51 15.12 8.24
N LYS A 125 4.45 15.90 7.99
CA LYS A 125 3.49 16.32 9.02
C LYS A 125 2.72 15.10 9.54
N VAL A 126 2.22 14.28 8.64
CA VAL A 126 1.51 13.04 8.98
C VAL A 126 2.41 12.07 9.73
N ILE A 127 3.65 11.86 9.31
CA ILE A 127 4.64 11.01 9.99
C ILE A 127 4.90 11.52 11.41
N SER A 128 5.09 12.82 11.59
CA SER A 128 5.31 13.41 12.91
C SER A 128 4.13 13.21 13.84
N PHE A 129 2.91 13.38 13.31
CA PHE A 129 1.67 13.13 14.05
C PHE A 129 1.56 11.65 14.47
N ILE A 130 1.72 10.72 13.52
CA ILE A 130 1.64 9.27 13.79
C ILE A 130 2.67 8.85 14.84
N LYS A 131 3.90 9.33 14.73
CA LYS A 131 4.96 9.00 15.73
C LYS A 131 4.57 9.43 17.14
N LYS A 132 4.11 10.68 17.31
CA LYS A 132 3.67 11.19 18.59
C LYS A 132 2.49 10.40 19.14
N TRP A 133 1.56 10.04 18.28
CA TRP A 133 0.36 9.28 18.62
C TRP A 133 0.73 7.84 19.06
N ALA A 134 1.53 7.13 18.26
CA ALA A 134 1.96 5.77 18.56
C ALA A 134 2.83 5.67 19.81
N HIS A 135 3.58 6.73 20.16
CA HIS A 135 4.37 6.76 21.38
C HIS A 135 3.49 6.78 22.65
N LYS A 136 2.28 7.33 22.55
CA LYS A 136 1.33 7.43 23.67
C LYS A 136 0.42 6.20 23.80
N ASN A 137 0.35 5.34 22.78
CA ASN A 137 -0.59 4.23 22.70
C ASN A 137 0.17 2.90 22.55
N VAL A 138 0.17 2.09 23.61
CA VAL A 138 0.99 0.88 23.74
C VAL A 138 0.69 -0.21 22.71
N ASN A 139 -0.51 -0.22 22.13
CA ASN A 139 -0.93 -1.19 21.11
C ASN A 139 -0.59 -0.74 19.67
N PHE A 140 0.22 0.31 19.52
CA PHE A 140 0.63 0.85 18.23
C PHE A 140 2.14 0.93 18.12
N LYS A 141 2.67 0.54 16.96
CA LYS A 141 4.09 0.66 16.68
C LYS A 141 4.33 1.23 15.29
N PHE A 142 5.05 2.33 15.24
CA PHE A 142 5.40 3.00 13.98
C PHE A 142 6.75 2.53 13.44
N TYR A 143 6.81 2.29 12.12
CA TYR A 143 8.04 2.04 11.37
C TYR A 143 8.15 3.01 10.19
N LYS A 144 9.32 3.65 10.06
CA LYS A 144 9.62 4.51 8.91
C LYS A 144 9.70 3.68 7.61
N SER A 145 10.26 2.48 7.69
CA SER A 145 10.27 1.50 6.62
C SER A 145 10.50 0.12 7.21
N LEU A 146 9.73 -0.84 6.78
CA LEU A 146 9.90 -2.25 7.14
C LEU A 146 10.81 -2.99 6.14
N GLY A 147 10.96 -2.46 4.93
CA GLY A 147 11.51 -3.21 3.83
C GLY A 147 10.64 -4.42 3.46
N ILE A 148 10.91 -5.01 2.30
CA ILE A 148 10.02 -6.01 1.71
C ILE A 148 9.86 -7.26 2.57
N SER A 149 10.94 -7.77 3.19
CA SER A 149 10.89 -9.01 3.97
C SER A 149 10.07 -8.87 5.25
N LYS A 150 10.26 -7.79 6.02
CA LYS A 150 9.49 -7.54 7.24
C LYS A 150 8.04 -7.19 6.92
N TYR A 151 7.80 -6.44 5.85
CA TYR A 151 6.45 -6.09 5.44
C TYR A 151 5.66 -7.32 4.99
N SER A 152 6.28 -8.21 4.21
CA SER A 152 5.67 -9.50 3.84
C SER A 152 5.36 -10.38 5.06
N ASP A 153 6.27 -10.40 6.05
CA ASP A 153 6.05 -11.13 7.29
C ASP A 153 4.92 -10.51 8.13
N LEU A 154 4.84 -9.17 8.18
CA LEU A 154 3.72 -8.47 8.80
C LEU A 154 2.39 -8.89 8.16
N LEU A 155 2.28 -8.79 6.83
CA LEU A 155 1.05 -9.13 6.12
C LEU A 155 0.63 -10.59 6.35
N LYS A 156 1.58 -11.54 6.30
CA LYS A 156 1.30 -12.96 6.60
C LYS A 156 0.70 -13.20 7.97
N ASN A 157 1.02 -12.37 8.95
CA ASN A 157 0.59 -12.52 10.33
C ASN A 157 -0.54 -11.54 10.70
N SER A 158 -0.94 -10.63 9.79
CA SER A 158 -2.01 -9.67 10.03
C SER A 158 -3.39 -10.31 9.86
N LYS A 159 -4.33 -9.90 10.69
CA LYS A 159 -5.75 -10.21 10.55
C LYS A 159 -6.37 -9.46 9.38
N PHE A 160 -5.97 -8.21 9.19
CA PHE A 160 -6.36 -7.39 8.04
C PHE A 160 -5.33 -6.28 7.80
N LEU A 161 -5.41 -5.71 6.60
CA LEU A 161 -4.70 -4.48 6.24
C LEU A 161 -5.73 -3.35 6.13
N ILE A 162 -5.39 -2.18 6.67
CA ILE A 162 -6.23 -0.97 6.56
C ILE A 162 -5.40 0.19 6.01
N GLY A 163 -6.01 1.04 5.19
CA GLY A 163 -5.40 2.25 4.66
C GLY A 163 -5.75 2.49 3.20
N ASN A 164 -4.92 3.30 2.53
CA ASN A 164 -5.11 3.66 1.13
C ASN A 164 -3.89 3.35 0.26
N SER A 165 -3.08 2.40 0.69
CA SER A 165 -1.92 1.92 -0.06
C SER A 165 -2.31 0.90 -1.13
N SER A 166 -1.61 0.90 -2.27
CA SER A 166 -1.77 -0.13 -3.30
C SER A 166 -1.47 -1.55 -2.80
N SER A 167 -0.79 -1.70 -1.67
CA SER A 167 -0.59 -3.01 -1.05
C SER A 167 -1.91 -3.67 -0.61
N GLY A 168 -2.95 -2.88 -0.32
CA GLY A 168 -4.30 -3.40 -0.04
C GLY A 168 -4.95 -4.07 -1.26
N VAL A 169 -4.60 -3.61 -2.47
CA VAL A 169 -5.11 -4.15 -3.73
C VAL A 169 -4.22 -5.27 -4.27
N ILE A 170 -2.89 -5.13 -4.13
CA ILE A 170 -1.91 -6.03 -4.76
C ILE A 170 -1.45 -7.13 -3.81
N MET A 171 -1.04 -6.77 -2.59
CA MET A 171 -0.39 -7.72 -1.67
C MET A 171 -1.38 -8.41 -0.73
N ALA A 172 -2.41 -7.72 -0.25
CA ALA A 172 -3.38 -8.33 0.65
C ALA A 172 -4.08 -9.55 0.03
N PRO A 173 -4.58 -9.52 -1.22
CA PRO A 173 -5.15 -10.70 -1.88
C PRO A 173 -4.14 -11.84 -2.02
N PHE A 174 -2.87 -11.52 -2.31
CA PHE A 174 -1.83 -12.51 -2.45
C PHE A 174 -1.55 -13.24 -1.12
N PHE A 175 -1.54 -12.52 -0.01
CA PHE A 175 -1.41 -13.12 1.33
C PHE A 175 -2.74 -13.65 1.90
N LYS A 176 -3.84 -13.52 1.14
CA LYS A 176 -5.20 -13.95 1.53
C LYS A 176 -5.68 -13.31 2.84
N ILE A 177 -5.37 -12.04 3.03
CA ILE A 177 -5.85 -11.26 4.17
C ILE A 177 -6.87 -10.23 3.72
N PRO A 178 -7.90 -9.94 4.53
CA PRO A 178 -8.84 -8.87 4.26
C PRO A 178 -8.14 -7.51 4.15
N SER A 179 -8.69 -6.63 3.32
CA SER A 179 -8.20 -5.26 3.15
C SER A 179 -9.35 -4.28 3.27
N ILE A 180 -9.18 -3.27 4.15
CA ILE A 180 -10.09 -2.15 4.32
C ILE A 180 -9.49 -0.95 3.61
N ASN A 181 -10.03 -0.62 2.44
CA ASN A 181 -9.56 0.54 1.67
C ASN A 181 -10.22 1.82 2.15
N ILE A 182 -9.41 2.83 2.49
CA ILE A 182 -9.87 4.14 2.96
C ILE A 182 -9.84 5.14 1.80
N GLY A 183 -11.02 5.68 1.50
CA GLY A 183 -11.17 6.67 0.43
C GLY A 183 -10.98 6.11 -0.98
N ASN A 184 -10.79 7.00 -1.95
CA ASN A 184 -10.82 6.70 -3.38
C ASN A 184 -9.42 6.70 -4.06
N ARG A 185 -8.33 6.79 -3.29
CA ARG A 185 -6.96 6.84 -3.84
C ARG A 185 -6.62 5.63 -4.73
N GLN A 186 -7.19 4.47 -4.45
CA GLN A 186 -6.95 3.23 -5.21
C GLN A 186 -8.05 2.94 -6.25
N GLU A 187 -8.92 3.89 -6.52
CA GLU A 187 -9.97 3.76 -7.52
C GLU A 187 -9.39 3.72 -8.95
N GLY A 188 -9.78 2.74 -9.79
CA GLY A 188 -9.30 2.50 -11.16
C GLY A 188 -8.64 1.17 -11.30
#